data_b1b981e003d80f92067825caaca2c39b
#
_entry.id   b1b981e003d80f92067825caaca2c39b
#
_cell.length_a   1.000
_cell.length_b   1.000
_cell.length_c   1.000
_cell.angle_alpha   90.00
_cell.angle_beta   90.00
_cell.angle_gamma   90.00
#
_symmetry.space_group_name_H-M   'P 1'
#
loop_
_entity.id
_entity.type
_entity.pdbx_description
1 polymer ?
#
loop_
_entity_poly.entity_id
_entity_poly.type
_entity_poly.pdbx_seq_one_letter_code
_entity_poly.pdbx_strand_id
1 'polypeptide(L)'
;MRIAWIGKKSPFCGNVTYSREITNALLDKEHQVSFLHFAQEESEPDNLPNLREVSLPFIYKSQVYTIPTFKATKVLTDSLRKIKPDVVHASLTLSPLDFFLPEICEELRLPLIATFHTPFAGKGAKLISGTQLLAYQLYAPFLVNYDRVIVFSQIQRELLAGMGVRKENIAVIPNGVDTVKYSPGFSQIKTEFKAERLFVYQGRIAPEKNVEALLRAWKQSAMAPGSKLLIVGDGPLKSSLEPFYGSEYGIIWLGFVADEDRRIEILRGADVFVLPSLVEGLSLSLLEGMSCGLACLATDVGADGEVLEKGAGVVISTKTARSQLRTLLPVLQDHPELTTLLGQKARQRVLDRYTLSKNISLLEELYKGVLAQRPLPLSRRA
;
A
#
# COMPACT_ATOMS: atom_id res chain seq x y z
N MET A 1 -7.61 11.48 20.67
CA MET A 1 -6.15 11.58 20.88
C MET A 1 -5.59 12.61 19.91
N ARG A 2 -4.46 13.23 20.27
CA ARG A 2 -3.68 14.09 19.36
C ARG A 2 -2.56 13.24 18.74
N ILE A 3 -2.56 13.08 17.44
CA ILE A 3 -1.64 12.23 16.72
C ILE A 3 -0.77 13.11 15.82
N ALA A 4 0.56 13.02 15.95
CA ALA A 4 1.48 13.57 14.98
C ALA A 4 1.83 12.49 13.96
N TRP A 5 1.32 12.62 12.74
CA TRP A 5 1.60 11.71 11.65
C TRP A 5 2.73 12.26 10.78
N ILE A 6 3.80 11.49 10.62
CA ILE A 6 4.94 11.86 9.77
C ILE A 6 4.91 10.95 8.55
N GLY A 7 4.87 11.53 7.34
CA GLY A 7 4.76 10.74 6.11
C GLY A 7 4.99 11.53 4.83
N LYS A 8 4.60 10.93 3.70
CA LYS A 8 4.61 11.56 2.37
C LYS A 8 3.20 12.04 2.01
N LYS A 9 3.09 13.24 1.41
CA LYS A 9 1.88 13.73 0.75
C LYS A 9 1.97 13.61 -0.77
N SER A 10 3.19 13.63 -1.31
CA SER A 10 3.47 13.50 -2.76
C SER A 10 4.90 12.98 -2.99
N PRO A 11 5.26 12.51 -4.21
CA PRO A 11 4.39 12.18 -5.33
C PRO A 11 3.52 10.94 -5.05
N PHE A 12 2.43 10.78 -5.79
CA PHE A 12 1.45 9.71 -5.57
C PHE A 12 2.11 8.32 -5.62
N CYS A 13 1.90 7.53 -4.57
CA CYS A 13 2.39 6.16 -4.42
C CYS A 13 1.62 5.45 -3.29
N GLY A 14 1.82 4.14 -3.12
CA GLY A 14 1.13 3.35 -2.08
C GLY A 14 1.27 3.91 -0.66
N ASN A 15 2.45 4.45 -0.28
CA ASN A 15 2.65 5.07 1.02
C ASN A 15 1.81 6.36 1.19
N VAL A 16 1.67 7.16 0.12
CA VAL A 16 0.81 8.36 0.14
C VAL A 16 -0.65 7.97 0.29
N THR A 17 -1.12 6.98 -0.47
CA THR A 17 -2.49 6.46 -0.34
C THR A 17 -2.72 5.91 1.07
N TYR A 18 -1.82 5.09 1.60
CA TYR A 18 -1.89 4.57 2.96
C TYR A 18 -2.00 5.70 3.99
N SER A 19 -1.09 6.70 3.94
CA SER A 19 -1.10 7.81 4.89
C SER A 19 -2.42 8.58 4.84
N ARG A 20 -2.93 8.87 3.63
CA ARG A 20 -4.20 9.57 3.44
C ARG A 20 -5.38 8.78 4.00
N GLU A 21 -5.52 7.50 3.64
CA GLU A 21 -6.64 6.67 4.10
C GLU A 21 -6.64 6.51 5.62
N ILE A 22 -5.47 6.29 6.24
CA ILE A 22 -5.37 6.14 7.69
C ILE A 22 -5.64 7.46 8.41
N THR A 23 -5.06 8.57 7.95
CA THR A 23 -5.28 9.88 8.60
C THR A 23 -6.73 10.33 8.48
N ASN A 24 -7.38 10.15 7.33
CA ASN A 24 -8.80 10.45 7.16
C ASN A 24 -9.67 9.60 8.08
N ALA A 25 -9.43 8.28 8.14
CA ALA A 25 -10.19 7.40 9.01
C ALA A 25 -9.98 7.71 10.53
N LEU A 26 -8.81 8.21 10.92
CA LEU A 26 -8.56 8.70 12.28
C LEU A 26 -9.31 10.01 12.56
N LEU A 27 -9.40 10.92 11.58
CA LEU A 27 -10.20 12.15 11.67
C LEU A 27 -11.69 11.84 11.80
N ASP A 28 -12.21 10.89 11.02
CA ASP A 28 -13.61 10.42 11.09
C ASP A 28 -13.95 9.84 12.48
N LYS A 29 -12.95 9.35 13.21
CA LYS A 29 -13.07 8.90 14.61
C LYS A 29 -12.78 10.01 15.64
N GLU A 30 -12.87 11.26 15.24
CA GLU A 30 -12.71 12.45 16.09
C GLU A 30 -11.31 12.57 16.73
N HIS A 31 -10.28 11.95 16.15
CA HIS A 31 -8.91 12.23 16.54
C HIS A 31 -8.43 13.55 15.94
N GLN A 32 -7.51 14.22 16.63
CA GLN A 32 -6.81 15.38 16.08
C GLN A 32 -5.53 14.90 15.42
N VAL A 33 -5.39 15.13 14.12
CA VAL A 33 -4.22 14.72 13.34
C VAL A 33 -3.40 15.95 12.93
N SER A 34 -2.12 15.91 13.27
CA SER A 34 -1.14 16.84 12.71
C SER A 34 -0.26 16.10 11.73
N PHE A 35 -0.43 16.37 10.44
CA PHE A 35 0.30 15.71 9.37
C PHE A 35 1.57 16.50 9.03
N LEU A 36 2.73 15.95 9.39
CA LEU A 36 4.04 16.49 9.09
C LEU A 36 4.59 15.78 7.86
N HIS A 37 4.78 16.51 6.76
CA HIS A 37 5.09 15.90 5.47
C HIS A 37 6.10 16.72 4.66
N PHE A 38 6.74 16.05 3.72
CA PHE A 38 7.62 16.69 2.74
C PHE A 38 6.78 17.09 1.52
N ALA A 39 6.26 18.31 1.48
CA ALA A 39 5.58 18.87 0.31
C ALA A 39 6.08 20.28 0.02
N GLN A 40 5.98 20.71 -1.23
CA GLN A 40 6.13 22.13 -1.58
C GLN A 40 4.89 22.90 -1.08
N GLU A 41 5.07 24.16 -0.71
CA GLU A 41 4.03 25.02 -0.14
C GLU A 41 2.81 25.26 -1.06
N GLU A 42 2.93 24.91 -2.35
CA GLU A 42 1.91 25.09 -3.38
C GLU A 42 0.79 24.03 -3.40
N SER A 43 0.88 22.98 -2.61
CA SER A 43 -0.26 22.06 -2.48
C SER A 43 -1.28 22.72 -1.54
N GLU A 44 -2.49 22.99 -2.06
CA GLU A 44 -3.60 23.48 -1.24
C GLU A 44 -3.74 22.60 0.01
N PRO A 45 -3.82 23.23 1.21
CA PRO A 45 -4.02 22.46 2.43
C PRO A 45 -5.38 21.77 2.37
N ASP A 46 -5.42 20.52 2.76
CA ASP A 46 -6.68 19.81 2.95
C ASP A 46 -7.43 20.47 4.13
N ASN A 47 -8.46 21.27 3.81
CA ASN A 47 -9.29 21.97 4.81
C ASN A 47 -10.23 21.01 5.54
N LEU A 48 -9.68 19.96 6.18
CA LEU A 48 -10.46 19.03 6.98
C LEU A 48 -10.50 19.48 8.45
N PRO A 49 -11.66 19.40 9.12
CA PRO A 49 -11.75 19.66 10.55
C PRO A 49 -10.79 18.74 11.32
N ASN A 50 -10.10 19.28 12.32
CA ASN A 50 -9.11 18.56 13.16
C ASN A 50 -7.83 18.11 12.43
N LEU A 51 -7.63 18.44 11.16
CA LEU A 51 -6.37 18.25 10.44
C LEU A 51 -5.52 19.52 10.51
N ARG A 52 -4.27 19.37 10.91
CA ARG A 52 -3.24 20.40 10.80
C ARG A 52 -2.08 19.89 9.98
N GLU A 53 -1.71 20.60 8.94
CA GLU A 53 -0.55 20.26 8.12
C GLU A 53 0.70 21.07 8.50
N VAL A 54 1.85 20.40 8.44
CA VAL A 54 3.17 21.00 8.66
C VAL A 54 4.13 20.53 7.58
N SER A 55 4.60 21.44 6.75
CA SER A 55 5.59 21.15 5.72
C SER A 55 7.00 21.05 6.30
N LEU A 56 7.69 19.96 6.02
CA LEU A 56 9.09 19.74 6.36
C LEU A 56 9.97 20.09 5.15
N PRO A 57 11.03 20.88 5.32
CA PRO A 57 11.88 21.28 4.22
C PRO A 57 12.73 20.12 3.70
N PHE A 58 12.86 20.00 2.38
CA PHE A 58 13.61 18.94 1.70
C PHE A 58 14.44 19.48 0.53
N ILE A 59 15.47 18.73 0.13
CA ILE A 59 16.33 19.00 -1.03
C ILE A 59 15.79 18.25 -2.23
N TYR A 60 15.48 16.96 -2.04
CA TYR A 60 15.03 16.08 -3.10
C TYR A 60 13.97 15.10 -2.58
N LYS A 61 12.99 14.80 -3.42
CA LYS A 61 11.92 13.86 -3.11
C LYS A 61 11.56 13.04 -4.34
N SER A 62 11.46 11.73 -4.16
CA SER A 62 11.00 10.78 -5.16
C SER A 62 9.86 9.92 -4.60
N GLN A 63 9.32 9.01 -5.41
CA GLN A 63 8.38 8.01 -4.92
C GLN A 63 8.99 7.05 -3.90
N VAL A 64 10.31 6.82 -3.94
CA VAL A 64 11.01 5.85 -3.10
C VAL A 64 11.58 6.50 -1.84
N TYR A 65 12.37 7.57 -1.96
CA TYR A 65 13.08 8.18 -0.84
C TYR A 65 12.96 9.70 -0.83
N THR A 66 13.27 10.31 0.32
CA THR A 66 13.28 11.76 0.51
C THR A 66 14.56 12.20 1.20
N ILE A 67 15.23 13.22 0.66
CA ILE A 67 16.41 13.86 1.27
C ILE A 67 15.97 15.17 1.92
N PRO A 68 15.90 15.26 3.27
CA PRO A 68 15.55 16.48 3.98
C PRO A 68 16.69 17.50 3.93
N THR A 69 16.38 18.77 4.18
CA THR A 69 17.42 19.77 4.49
C THR A 69 17.89 19.60 5.93
N PHE A 70 19.04 20.19 6.28
CA PHE A 70 19.52 20.26 7.68
C PHE A 70 18.54 20.96 8.63
N LYS A 71 17.64 21.82 8.12
CA LYS A 71 16.62 22.51 8.90
C LYS A 71 15.43 21.61 9.26
N ALA A 72 15.23 20.51 8.56
CA ALA A 72 14.05 19.64 8.74
C ALA A 72 13.93 19.09 10.17
N THR A 73 15.05 18.65 10.76
CA THR A 73 15.09 18.16 12.14
C THR A 73 14.62 19.22 13.13
N LYS A 74 15.12 20.48 13.00
CA LYS A 74 14.70 21.59 13.86
C LYS A 74 13.21 21.92 13.68
N VAL A 75 12.74 22.02 12.43
CA VAL A 75 11.30 22.29 12.13
C VAL A 75 10.42 21.21 12.73
N LEU A 76 10.81 19.94 12.59
CA LEU A 76 10.09 18.82 13.17
C LEU A 76 10.04 18.90 14.70
N THR A 77 11.19 19.08 15.36
CA THR A 77 11.28 19.17 16.83
C THR A 77 10.45 20.34 17.37
N ASP A 78 10.55 21.53 16.77
CA ASP A 78 9.79 22.70 17.20
C ASP A 78 8.28 22.52 16.97
N SER A 79 7.90 21.86 15.89
CA SER A 79 6.51 21.53 15.60
C SER A 79 5.95 20.53 16.62
N LEU A 80 6.66 19.47 16.96
CA LEU A 80 6.24 18.49 17.96
C LEU A 80 6.10 19.13 19.36
N ARG A 81 7.01 20.06 19.74
CA ARG A 81 6.88 20.84 20.99
C ARG A 81 5.60 21.71 21.04
N LYS A 82 5.21 22.28 19.89
CA LYS A 82 3.98 23.12 19.80
C LYS A 82 2.71 22.27 19.79
N ILE A 83 2.71 21.16 19.02
CA ILE A 83 1.57 20.25 18.85
C ILE A 83 1.29 19.51 20.17
N LYS A 84 2.33 19.09 20.90
CA LYS A 84 2.26 18.24 22.10
C LYS A 84 1.37 17.03 21.83
N PRO A 85 1.70 16.19 20.86
CA PRO A 85 0.89 15.02 20.51
C PRO A 85 0.89 14.02 21.65
N ASP A 86 -0.12 13.16 21.71
CA ASP A 86 -0.15 12.02 22.61
C ASP A 86 0.73 10.87 22.04
N VAL A 87 0.83 10.78 20.71
CA VAL A 87 1.65 9.80 19.99
C VAL A 87 2.23 10.38 18.70
N VAL A 88 3.45 10.00 18.36
CA VAL A 88 4.09 10.25 17.06
C VAL A 88 4.04 8.96 16.27
N HIS A 89 3.43 9.00 15.08
CA HIS A 89 3.39 7.88 14.15
C HIS A 89 4.17 8.23 12.88
N ALA A 90 5.25 7.53 12.62
CA ALA A 90 6.06 7.68 11.42
C ALA A 90 5.70 6.61 10.38
N SER A 91 5.06 7.00 9.29
CA SER A 91 4.95 6.21 8.07
C SER A 91 6.28 6.35 7.33
N LEU A 92 7.23 5.42 7.58
CA LEU A 92 8.63 5.56 7.19
C LEU A 92 8.79 5.75 5.68
N THR A 93 9.63 6.70 5.29
CA THR A 93 9.70 7.21 3.92
C THR A 93 11.04 6.97 3.23
N LEU A 94 11.91 6.15 3.81
CA LEU A 94 13.33 6.01 3.42
C LEU A 94 14.02 7.38 3.39
N SER A 95 13.94 8.07 4.53
CA SER A 95 14.53 9.40 4.72
C SER A 95 15.58 9.34 5.84
N PRO A 96 16.71 10.05 5.72
CA PRO A 96 17.63 10.24 6.85
C PRO A 96 16.94 10.72 8.12
N LEU A 97 15.83 11.47 8.01
CA LEU A 97 15.06 11.93 9.17
C LEU A 97 14.51 10.77 10.01
N ASP A 98 14.20 9.63 9.38
CA ASP A 98 13.67 8.45 10.06
C ASP A 98 14.63 7.94 11.16
N PHE A 99 15.94 8.15 11.00
CA PHE A 99 16.98 7.72 11.95
C PHE A 99 17.14 8.68 13.13
N PHE A 100 16.72 9.95 13.01
CA PHE A 100 16.76 10.93 14.09
C PHE A 100 15.47 10.97 14.93
N LEU A 101 14.38 10.36 14.44
CA LEU A 101 13.10 10.36 15.14
C LEU A 101 13.16 9.79 16.56
N PRO A 102 13.86 8.65 16.83
CA PRO A 102 13.95 8.11 18.19
C PRO A 102 14.56 9.11 19.17
N GLU A 103 15.69 9.75 18.83
CA GLU A 103 16.36 10.74 19.67
C GLU A 103 15.46 11.96 19.95
N ILE A 104 14.80 12.51 18.91
CA ILE A 104 13.88 13.63 19.03
C ILE A 104 12.71 13.29 19.98
N CYS A 105 12.11 12.09 19.78
CA CYS A 105 10.96 11.67 20.56
C CYS A 105 11.35 11.33 22.01
N GLU A 106 12.54 10.80 22.25
CA GLU A 106 13.09 10.56 23.58
C GLU A 106 13.28 11.89 24.33
N GLU A 107 13.94 12.89 23.70
CA GLU A 107 14.13 14.24 24.27
C GLU A 107 12.78 14.88 24.66
N LEU A 108 11.78 14.74 23.79
CA LEU A 108 10.44 15.29 23.99
C LEU A 108 9.53 14.40 24.84
N ARG A 109 9.99 13.22 25.25
CA ARG A 109 9.23 12.20 25.99
C ARG A 109 7.94 11.79 25.28
N LEU A 110 7.97 11.72 23.95
CA LEU A 110 6.84 11.33 23.12
C LEU A 110 6.92 9.85 22.75
N PRO A 111 5.79 9.11 22.78
CA PRO A 111 5.72 7.76 22.23
C PRO A 111 5.95 7.80 20.70
N LEU A 112 6.77 6.87 20.19
CA LEU A 112 7.12 6.78 18.79
C LEU A 112 6.76 5.43 18.20
N ILE A 113 5.90 5.43 17.19
CA ILE A 113 5.46 4.24 16.45
C ILE A 113 5.86 4.41 14.99
N ALA A 114 6.33 3.33 14.36
CA ALA A 114 6.63 3.30 12.93
C ALA A 114 5.70 2.37 12.18
N THR A 115 5.30 2.73 10.95
CA THR A 115 4.88 1.77 9.92
C THR A 115 6.02 1.56 8.93
N PHE A 116 6.47 0.32 8.79
CA PHE A 116 7.60 -0.05 7.96
C PHE A 116 7.13 -0.63 6.62
N HIS A 117 7.18 0.19 5.57
CA HIS A 117 6.64 -0.10 4.25
C HIS A 117 7.59 -0.85 3.31
N THR A 118 8.82 -1.13 3.76
CA THR A 118 9.82 -1.76 2.88
C THR A 118 9.32 -3.10 2.36
N PRO A 119 9.30 -3.30 1.04
CA PRO A 119 8.90 -4.57 0.43
C PRO A 119 9.77 -5.74 0.90
N PHE A 120 9.21 -6.95 0.85
CA PHE A 120 9.91 -8.17 1.25
C PHE A 120 9.58 -9.32 0.32
N ALA A 121 10.35 -10.41 0.40
CA ALA A 121 10.13 -11.61 -0.38
C ALA A 121 8.94 -12.40 0.17
N GLY A 122 8.10 -12.97 -0.70
CA GLY A 122 7.03 -13.88 -0.32
C GLY A 122 7.55 -15.23 0.19
N LYS A 123 6.62 -16.11 0.60
CA LYS A 123 6.94 -17.44 1.19
C LYS A 123 7.82 -18.33 0.32
N GLY A 124 7.71 -18.22 -1.01
CA GLY A 124 8.45 -19.03 -1.96
C GLY A 124 9.84 -18.53 -2.33
N ALA A 125 10.24 -17.35 -1.88
CA ALA A 125 11.52 -16.74 -2.23
C ALA A 125 12.60 -17.07 -1.19
N LYS A 126 13.65 -17.77 -1.64
CA LYS A 126 14.79 -18.12 -0.77
C LYS A 126 15.73 -16.94 -0.46
N LEU A 127 15.61 -15.82 -1.17
CA LEU A 127 16.48 -14.64 -1.03
C LEU A 127 15.71 -13.36 -1.30
N ILE A 128 15.83 -12.43 -0.36
CA ILE A 128 15.49 -11.02 -0.57
C ILE A 128 16.49 -10.45 -1.58
N SER A 129 16.06 -9.60 -2.53
CA SER A 129 17.00 -8.93 -3.44
C SER A 129 18.02 -8.12 -2.65
N GLY A 130 19.25 -7.96 -3.16
CA GLY A 130 20.32 -7.28 -2.44
C GLY A 130 19.93 -5.88 -1.96
N THR A 131 19.15 -5.11 -2.74
CA THR A 131 18.65 -3.77 -2.38
C THR A 131 17.62 -3.80 -1.27
N GLN A 132 16.74 -4.80 -1.25
CA GLN A 132 15.75 -4.97 -0.16
C GLN A 132 16.45 -5.37 1.13
N LEU A 133 17.37 -6.35 1.07
CA LEU A 133 18.15 -6.77 2.24
C LEU A 133 18.94 -5.60 2.84
N LEU A 134 19.55 -4.77 1.99
CA LEU A 134 20.25 -3.58 2.45
C LEU A 134 19.32 -2.61 3.19
N ALA A 135 18.11 -2.37 2.70
CA ALA A 135 17.13 -1.53 3.39
C ALA A 135 16.76 -2.09 4.77
N TYR A 136 16.53 -3.40 4.87
CA TYR A 136 16.26 -4.05 6.15
C TYR A 136 17.46 -3.97 7.10
N GLN A 137 18.68 -4.24 6.63
CA GLN A 137 19.90 -4.14 7.42
C GLN A 137 20.17 -2.71 7.90
N LEU A 138 19.86 -1.71 7.06
CA LEU A 138 20.00 -0.31 7.43
C LEU A 138 18.98 0.10 8.51
N TYR A 139 17.71 -0.33 8.38
CA TYR A 139 16.65 0.12 9.28
C TYR A 139 16.57 -0.67 10.58
N ALA A 140 16.81 -1.98 10.56
CA ALA A 140 16.62 -2.83 11.74
C ALA A 140 17.33 -2.32 13.01
N PRO A 141 18.61 -1.85 12.98
CA PRO A 141 19.28 -1.30 14.17
C PRO A 141 18.60 -0.06 14.76
N PHE A 142 17.92 0.74 13.94
CA PHE A 142 17.21 1.94 14.39
C PHE A 142 15.80 1.64 14.86
N LEU A 143 15.14 0.65 14.23
CA LEU A 143 13.78 0.24 14.62
C LEU A 143 13.70 -0.33 16.05
N VAL A 144 14.81 -0.80 16.63
CA VAL A 144 14.85 -1.23 18.03
C VAL A 144 14.54 -0.10 19.01
N ASN A 145 14.76 1.16 18.61
CA ASN A 145 14.54 2.36 19.42
C ASN A 145 13.12 2.94 19.28
N TYR A 146 12.26 2.31 18.47
CA TYR A 146 10.84 2.66 18.39
C TYR A 146 10.04 1.90 19.44
N ASP A 147 9.04 2.52 20.05
CA ASP A 147 8.16 1.85 21.01
C ASP A 147 7.42 0.67 20.36
N ARG A 148 6.95 0.86 19.11
CA ARG A 148 6.34 -0.18 18.29
C ARG A 148 6.67 0.02 16.81
N VAL A 149 6.76 -1.10 16.10
CA VAL A 149 6.94 -1.15 14.65
C VAL A 149 5.79 -1.94 14.04
N ILE A 150 5.04 -1.32 13.16
CA ILE A 150 3.95 -1.95 12.42
C ILE A 150 4.51 -2.53 11.14
N VAL A 151 4.16 -3.77 10.85
CA VAL A 151 4.44 -4.49 9.61
C VAL A 151 3.16 -5.12 9.06
N PHE A 152 3.15 -5.51 7.79
CA PHE A 152 1.93 -5.94 7.11
C PHE A 152 1.69 -7.46 7.15
N SER A 153 2.69 -8.26 7.53
CA SER A 153 2.55 -9.72 7.57
C SER A 153 3.41 -10.36 8.66
N GLN A 154 3.09 -11.62 8.96
CA GLN A 154 3.91 -12.42 9.88
C GLN A 154 5.31 -12.69 9.31
N ILE A 155 5.44 -12.86 8.00
CA ILE A 155 6.73 -13.06 7.33
C ILE A 155 7.64 -11.86 7.59
N GLN A 156 7.12 -10.65 7.43
CA GLN A 156 7.86 -9.41 7.66
C GLN A 156 8.26 -9.26 9.15
N ARG A 157 7.37 -9.66 10.08
CA ARG A 157 7.66 -9.69 11.51
C ARG A 157 8.83 -10.62 11.82
N GLU A 158 8.82 -11.85 11.32
CA GLU A 158 9.89 -12.81 11.54
C GLU A 158 11.22 -12.32 10.93
N LEU A 159 11.16 -11.67 9.78
CA LEU A 159 12.32 -11.08 9.13
C LEU A 159 12.99 -10.00 9.99
N LEU A 160 12.23 -9.02 10.51
CA LEU A 160 12.75 -7.98 11.38
C LEU A 160 13.22 -8.56 12.73
N ALA A 161 12.51 -9.53 13.28
CA ALA A 161 12.92 -10.21 14.51
C ALA A 161 14.25 -10.95 14.34
N GLY A 162 14.46 -11.60 13.19
CA GLY A 162 15.75 -12.22 12.84
C GLY A 162 16.91 -11.23 12.68
N MET A 163 16.60 -9.94 12.52
CA MET A 163 17.58 -8.84 12.46
C MET A 163 17.73 -8.07 13.77
N GLY A 164 17.17 -8.57 14.89
CA GLY A 164 17.38 -8.03 16.23
C GLY A 164 16.27 -7.12 16.77
N VAL A 165 15.22 -6.86 16.00
CA VAL A 165 14.05 -6.13 16.52
C VAL A 165 13.23 -7.09 17.41
N ARG A 166 12.94 -6.70 18.65
CA ARG A 166 12.21 -7.55 19.60
C ARG A 166 10.79 -7.84 19.09
N LYS A 167 10.39 -9.13 19.09
CA LYS A 167 9.08 -9.57 18.55
C LYS A 167 7.89 -8.89 19.23
N GLU A 168 7.98 -8.60 20.51
CA GLU A 168 6.95 -7.90 21.29
C GLU A 168 6.77 -6.44 20.85
N ASN A 169 7.79 -5.85 20.24
CA ASN A 169 7.73 -4.49 19.70
C ASN A 169 7.20 -4.44 18.25
N ILE A 170 7.05 -5.60 17.59
CA ILE A 170 6.56 -5.66 16.20
C ILE A 170 5.07 -6.05 16.21
N ALA A 171 4.22 -5.13 15.77
CA ALA A 171 2.79 -5.36 15.59
C ALA A 171 2.51 -5.71 14.12
N VAL A 172 1.71 -6.75 13.87
CA VAL A 172 1.25 -7.10 12.52
C VAL A 172 -0.13 -6.48 12.30
N ILE A 173 -0.15 -5.38 11.58
CA ILE A 173 -1.38 -4.66 11.20
C ILE A 173 -1.35 -4.52 9.67
N PRO A 174 -2.06 -5.39 8.93
CA PRO A 174 -2.06 -5.34 7.47
C PRO A 174 -2.73 -4.06 6.95
N ASN A 175 -2.45 -3.67 5.73
CA ASN A 175 -3.21 -2.63 5.06
C ASN A 175 -4.71 -2.97 5.07
N GLY A 176 -5.54 -1.93 5.13
CA GLY A 176 -6.99 -2.04 5.01
C GLY A 176 -7.50 -1.30 3.79
N VAL A 177 -8.64 -1.74 3.27
CA VAL A 177 -9.38 -1.07 2.20
C VAL A 177 -10.78 -0.69 2.70
N ASP A 178 -11.28 0.46 2.25
CA ASP A 178 -12.66 0.87 2.50
C ASP A 178 -13.62 -0.01 1.69
N THR A 179 -14.23 -0.98 2.36
CA THR A 179 -15.12 -1.99 1.75
C THR A 179 -16.52 -1.48 1.43
N VAL A 180 -16.87 -0.27 1.85
CA VAL A 180 -18.10 0.42 1.44
C VAL A 180 -17.87 1.08 0.10
N LYS A 181 -16.80 1.84 -0.01
CA LYS A 181 -16.36 2.52 -1.23
C LYS A 181 -16.01 1.51 -2.33
N TYR A 182 -15.04 0.62 -2.05
CA TYR A 182 -14.65 -0.48 -2.93
C TYR A 182 -15.55 -1.70 -2.68
N SER A 183 -16.64 -1.76 -3.39
CA SER A 183 -17.64 -2.83 -3.27
C SER A 183 -18.17 -3.22 -4.64
N PRO A 184 -18.65 -4.46 -4.85
CA PRO A 184 -19.38 -4.82 -6.05
C PRO A 184 -20.52 -3.84 -6.31
N GLY A 185 -20.75 -3.50 -7.56
CA GLY A 185 -21.78 -2.53 -7.94
C GLY A 185 -21.97 -2.44 -9.44
N PHE A 186 -22.87 -1.58 -9.84
CA PHE A 186 -23.13 -1.31 -11.26
C PHE A 186 -21.93 -0.59 -11.89
N SER A 187 -21.64 -0.93 -13.16
CA SER A 187 -20.59 -0.32 -13.96
C SER A 187 -20.95 -0.40 -15.45
N GLN A 188 -20.65 0.66 -16.20
CA GLN A 188 -20.82 0.70 -17.65
C GLN A 188 -19.53 0.38 -18.42
N ILE A 189 -18.46 0.07 -17.75
CA ILE A 189 -17.10 -0.14 -18.30
C ILE A 189 -17.11 -1.21 -19.40
N LYS A 190 -17.82 -2.33 -19.23
CA LYS A 190 -17.87 -3.36 -20.27
C LYS A 190 -18.57 -2.85 -21.54
N THR A 191 -19.61 -2.06 -21.41
CA THR A 191 -20.32 -1.44 -22.54
C THR A 191 -19.43 -0.40 -23.23
N GLU A 192 -18.77 0.44 -22.45
CA GLU A 192 -17.86 1.48 -22.96
C GLU A 192 -16.72 0.88 -23.80
N PHE A 193 -16.09 -0.21 -23.32
CA PHE A 193 -14.99 -0.86 -24.04
C PHE A 193 -15.42 -2.02 -24.94
N LYS A 194 -16.73 -2.25 -25.10
CA LYS A 194 -17.29 -3.35 -25.90
C LYS A 194 -16.66 -4.69 -25.49
N ALA A 195 -16.60 -4.94 -24.19
CA ALA A 195 -15.98 -6.12 -23.61
C ALA A 195 -17.02 -7.12 -23.12
N GLU A 196 -16.88 -8.39 -23.50
CA GLU A 196 -17.62 -9.52 -22.91
C GLU A 196 -16.91 -9.97 -21.62
N ARG A 197 -15.57 -10.06 -21.68
CA ARG A 197 -14.70 -10.38 -20.55
C ARG A 197 -13.68 -9.27 -20.35
N LEU A 198 -13.53 -8.81 -19.11
CA LEU A 198 -12.70 -7.67 -18.78
C LEU A 198 -11.67 -8.02 -17.72
N PHE A 199 -10.41 -7.91 -18.10
CA PHE A 199 -9.25 -8.07 -17.24
C PHE A 199 -8.67 -6.69 -16.91
N VAL A 200 -8.17 -6.50 -15.73
CA VAL A 200 -7.57 -5.22 -15.33
C VAL A 200 -6.25 -5.41 -14.59
N TYR A 201 -5.31 -4.57 -14.93
CA TYR A 201 -4.12 -4.25 -14.15
C TYR A 201 -4.25 -2.81 -13.66
N GLN A 202 -3.99 -2.58 -12.38
CA GLN A 202 -3.96 -1.23 -11.80
C GLN A 202 -2.69 -1.04 -10.97
N GLY A 203 -1.83 -0.11 -11.40
CA GLY A 203 -0.58 0.20 -10.71
C GLY A 203 0.42 0.94 -11.57
N ARG A 204 1.58 1.23 -10.99
CA ARG A 204 2.68 1.90 -11.70
C ARG A 204 3.25 1.01 -12.82
N ILE A 205 3.55 1.60 -13.97
CA ILE A 205 4.17 0.89 -15.10
C ILE A 205 5.70 0.97 -14.96
N ALA A 206 6.25 0.09 -14.11
CA ALA A 206 7.66 0.11 -13.73
C ALA A 206 8.25 -1.32 -13.66
N PRO A 207 9.57 -1.48 -13.69
CA PRO A 207 10.22 -2.80 -13.73
C PRO A 207 9.77 -3.74 -12.62
N GLU A 208 9.63 -3.25 -11.40
CA GLU A 208 9.23 -4.05 -10.25
C GLU A 208 7.76 -4.52 -10.30
N LYS A 209 6.94 -3.92 -11.16
CA LYS A 209 5.54 -4.32 -11.38
C LYS A 209 5.39 -5.37 -12.49
N ASN A 210 6.43 -5.61 -13.27
CA ASN A 210 6.52 -6.70 -14.26
C ASN A 210 5.32 -6.76 -15.23
N VAL A 211 4.77 -5.61 -15.58
CA VAL A 211 3.58 -5.50 -16.45
C VAL A 211 3.85 -6.14 -17.81
N GLU A 212 5.09 -6.08 -18.30
CA GLU A 212 5.48 -6.69 -19.56
C GLU A 212 5.23 -8.22 -19.57
N ALA A 213 5.40 -8.92 -18.46
CA ALA A 213 5.09 -10.35 -18.39
C ALA A 213 3.59 -10.62 -18.63
N LEU A 214 2.70 -9.77 -18.11
CA LEU A 214 1.25 -9.83 -18.37
C LEU A 214 0.96 -9.54 -19.85
N LEU A 215 1.50 -8.46 -20.39
CA LEU A 215 1.28 -8.06 -21.79
C LEU A 215 1.74 -9.14 -22.78
N ARG A 216 2.91 -9.71 -22.54
CA ARG A 216 3.45 -10.83 -23.34
C ARG A 216 2.60 -12.10 -23.21
N ALA A 217 2.15 -12.42 -22.00
CA ALA A 217 1.26 -13.56 -21.77
C ALA A 217 -0.07 -13.37 -22.49
N TRP A 218 -0.69 -12.19 -22.34
CA TRP A 218 -1.95 -11.85 -22.99
C TRP A 218 -1.87 -11.98 -24.52
N LYS A 219 -0.87 -11.35 -25.14
CA LYS A 219 -0.63 -11.44 -26.59
C LYS A 219 -0.47 -12.87 -27.10
N GLN A 220 0.08 -13.78 -26.26
CA GLN A 220 0.35 -15.18 -26.61
C GLN A 220 -0.78 -16.14 -26.23
N SER A 221 -1.77 -15.69 -25.47
CA SER A 221 -2.86 -16.53 -24.95
C SER A 221 -4.01 -16.72 -25.93
N ALA A 222 -3.95 -16.11 -27.12
CA ALA A 222 -5.04 -16.16 -28.11
C ALA A 222 -6.42 -15.88 -27.49
N MET A 223 -6.53 -14.80 -26.73
CA MET A 223 -7.75 -14.38 -26.06
C MET A 223 -8.88 -14.12 -27.08
N ALA A 224 -10.12 -14.45 -26.71
CA ALA A 224 -11.29 -14.22 -27.55
C ALA A 224 -11.45 -12.72 -27.90
N PRO A 225 -11.96 -12.36 -29.08
CA PRO A 225 -12.09 -10.97 -29.51
C PRO A 225 -12.89 -10.07 -28.57
N GLY A 226 -13.87 -10.63 -27.84
CA GLY A 226 -14.66 -9.95 -26.83
C GLY A 226 -13.93 -9.74 -25.48
N SER A 227 -12.72 -10.29 -25.33
CA SER A 227 -11.91 -10.08 -24.13
C SER A 227 -11.06 -8.83 -24.25
N LYS A 228 -11.00 -8.03 -23.18
CA LYS A 228 -10.18 -6.80 -23.11
C LYS A 228 -9.32 -6.82 -21.85
N LEU A 229 -8.12 -6.24 -21.97
CA LEU A 229 -7.21 -5.99 -20.86
C LEU A 229 -7.04 -4.48 -20.69
N LEU A 230 -7.53 -3.93 -19.58
CA LEU A 230 -7.29 -2.54 -19.22
C LEU A 230 -5.99 -2.40 -18.42
N ILE A 231 -5.15 -1.47 -18.85
CA ILE A 231 -3.93 -1.07 -18.14
C ILE A 231 -4.17 0.30 -17.51
N VAL A 232 -4.38 0.32 -16.20
CA VAL A 232 -4.65 1.54 -15.41
C VAL A 232 -3.38 1.93 -14.67
N GLY A 233 -2.83 3.08 -15.01
CA GLY A 233 -1.62 3.61 -14.39
C GLY A 233 -0.65 4.22 -15.38
N ASP A 234 0.42 4.77 -14.84
CA ASP A 234 1.50 5.37 -15.60
C ASP A 234 2.86 4.98 -15.00
N GLY A 235 3.93 5.27 -15.72
CA GLY A 235 5.28 4.99 -15.22
C GLY A 235 6.33 4.92 -16.32
N PRO A 236 7.61 4.73 -15.91
CA PRO A 236 8.75 4.87 -16.83
C PRO A 236 8.76 3.86 -17.99
N LEU A 237 8.08 2.73 -17.88
CA LEU A 237 8.05 1.73 -18.95
C LEU A 237 6.86 1.89 -19.91
N LYS A 238 5.89 2.79 -19.64
CA LYS A 238 4.70 2.94 -20.49
C LYS A 238 5.07 3.24 -21.94
N SER A 239 5.87 4.28 -22.17
CA SER A 239 6.26 4.72 -23.51
C SER A 239 7.00 3.65 -24.32
N SER A 240 7.68 2.73 -23.65
CA SER A 240 8.41 1.62 -24.28
C SER A 240 7.54 0.39 -24.55
N LEU A 241 6.42 0.22 -23.82
CA LEU A 241 5.55 -0.95 -23.94
C LEU A 241 4.30 -0.69 -24.80
N GLU A 242 3.64 0.45 -24.62
CA GLU A 242 2.38 0.79 -25.28
C GLU A 242 2.41 0.61 -26.80
N PRO A 243 3.49 1.00 -27.54
CA PRO A 243 3.53 0.82 -29.00
C PRO A 243 3.50 -0.63 -29.49
N PHE A 244 3.85 -1.61 -28.64
CA PHE A 244 3.93 -3.04 -28.99
C PHE A 244 2.74 -3.87 -28.49
N TYR A 245 1.90 -3.28 -27.64
CA TYR A 245 0.79 -3.94 -26.97
C TYR A 245 -0.45 -3.04 -26.97
N GLY A 246 -1.06 -2.89 -28.15
CA GLY A 246 -2.16 -1.97 -28.40
C GLY A 246 -3.52 -2.65 -28.53
N SER A 247 -4.46 -1.89 -29.07
CA SER A 247 -5.87 -2.28 -29.22
C SER A 247 -6.07 -3.46 -30.18
N GLU A 248 -5.13 -3.71 -31.08
CA GLU A 248 -5.13 -4.86 -31.99
C GLU A 248 -5.07 -6.20 -31.25
N TYR A 249 -4.57 -6.20 -30.01
CA TYR A 249 -4.57 -7.35 -29.09
C TYR A 249 -5.67 -7.26 -28.02
N GLY A 250 -6.59 -6.28 -28.12
CA GLY A 250 -7.58 -6.03 -27.08
C GLY A 250 -7.01 -5.42 -25.78
N ILE A 251 -5.81 -4.83 -25.85
CA ILE A 251 -5.17 -4.15 -24.71
C ILE A 251 -5.47 -2.65 -24.83
N ILE A 252 -5.97 -2.07 -23.73
CA ILE A 252 -6.40 -0.66 -23.67
C ILE A 252 -5.64 0.03 -22.55
N TRP A 253 -4.89 1.06 -22.88
CA TRP A 253 -4.13 1.87 -21.94
C TRP A 253 -4.93 3.09 -21.51
N LEU A 254 -5.28 3.17 -20.22
CA LEU A 254 -6.05 4.30 -19.68
C LEU A 254 -5.15 5.39 -19.07
N GLY A 255 -3.84 5.10 -18.93
CA GLY A 255 -2.94 6.02 -18.27
C GLY A 255 -3.24 6.17 -16.77
N PHE A 256 -2.74 7.25 -16.18
CA PHE A 256 -3.01 7.56 -14.77
C PHE A 256 -4.45 8.10 -14.61
N VAL A 257 -5.26 7.38 -13.88
CA VAL A 257 -6.64 7.76 -13.55
C VAL A 257 -6.65 8.38 -12.15
N ALA A 258 -6.68 9.71 -12.09
CA ALA A 258 -6.67 10.47 -10.81
C ALA A 258 -7.99 10.35 -10.06
N ASP A 259 -9.10 10.34 -10.79
CA ASP A 259 -10.44 10.22 -10.23
C ASP A 259 -10.65 8.83 -9.58
N GLU A 260 -10.95 8.83 -8.29
CA GLU A 260 -11.14 7.61 -7.51
C GLU A 260 -12.44 6.89 -7.90
N ASP A 261 -13.53 7.62 -8.12
CA ASP A 261 -14.81 7.03 -8.51
C ASP A 261 -14.69 6.32 -9.86
N ARG A 262 -13.91 6.88 -10.78
CA ARG A 262 -13.61 6.23 -12.05
C ARG A 262 -12.79 4.95 -11.87
N ARG A 263 -11.81 4.94 -10.97
CA ARG A 263 -11.06 3.71 -10.65
C ARG A 263 -11.97 2.63 -10.06
N ILE A 264 -12.87 3.01 -9.16
CA ILE A 264 -13.87 2.10 -8.57
C ILE A 264 -14.80 1.55 -9.66
N GLU A 265 -15.27 2.40 -10.57
CA GLU A 265 -16.12 1.98 -11.68
C GLU A 265 -15.42 0.95 -12.58
N ILE A 266 -14.13 1.18 -12.90
CA ILE A 266 -13.30 0.24 -13.66
C ILE A 266 -13.22 -1.11 -12.95
N LEU A 267 -12.91 -1.11 -11.65
CA LEU A 267 -12.85 -2.35 -10.87
C LEU A 267 -14.21 -3.05 -10.81
N ARG A 268 -15.31 -2.34 -10.59
CA ARG A 268 -16.66 -2.91 -10.59
C ARG A 268 -17.04 -3.59 -11.89
N GLY A 269 -16.57 -3.06 -13.02
CA GLY A 269 -16.84 -3.61 -14.36
C GLY A 269 -15.95 -4.77 -14.77
N ALA A 270 -14.82 -4.96 -14.10
CA ALA A 270 -13.87 -6.02 -14.43
C ALA A 270 -14.27 -7.39 -13.86
N ASP A 271 -13.80 -8.45 -14.50
CA ASP A 271 -13.99 -9.84 -14.04
C ASP A 271 -12.75 -10.35 -13.30
N VAL A 272 -11.57 -9.93 -13.76
CA VAL A 272 -10.29 -10.45 -13.29
C VAL A 272 -9.30 -9.30 -13.05
N PHE A 273 -8.69 -9.32 -11.88
CA PHE A 273 -7.58 -8.43 -11.51
C PHE A 273 -6.25 -9.19 -11.59
N VAL A 274 -5.24 -8.62 -12.24
CA VAL A 274 -3.93 -9.27 -12.41
C VAL A 274 -2.81 -8.37 -11.90
N LEU A 275 -2.01 -8.90 -10.96
CA LEU A 275 -0.86 -8.21 -10.38
C LEU A 275 0.41 -9.07 -10.45
N PRO A 276 1.21 -8.97 -11.54
CA PRO A 276 2.37 -9.83 -11.77
C PRO A 276 3.66 -9.30 -11.13
N SER A 277 3.57 -8.51 -10.08
CA SER A 277 4.67 -7.78 -9.45
C SER A 277 5.84 -8.67 -9.06
N LEU A 278 7.06 -8.14 -9.13
CA LEU A 278 8.28 -8.77 -8.59
C LEU A 278 8.54 -8.36 -7.15
N VAL A 279 8.00 -7.20 -6.74
CA VAL A 279 8.27 -6.58 -5.45
C VAL A 279 7.01 -5.87 -4.95
N GLU A 280 6.56 -6.24 -3.76
CA GLU A 280 5.45 -5.59 -3.02
C GLU A 280 5.72 -5.60 -1.51
N GLY A 281 5.02 -4.72 -0.78
CA GLY A 281 4.82 -4.87 0.66
C GLY A 281 3.51 -5.61 0.92
N LEU A 282 2.41 -4.89 0.82
CA LEU A 282 1.03 -5.38 0.71
C LEU A 282 0.30 -4.44 -0.24
N SER A 283 -0.12 -4.96 -1.38
CA SER A 283 -0.72 -4.16 -2.45
C SER A 283 -2.12 -3.66 -2.10
N LEU A 284 -2.30 -2.34 -2.05
CA LEU A 284 -3.61 -1.72 -1.89
C LEU A 284 -4.50 -2.00 -3.11
N SER A 285 -3.95 -1.94 -4.33
CA SER A 285 -4.74 -2.22 -5.55
C SER A 285 -5.25 -3.66 -5.61
N LEU A 286 -4.51 -4.62 -5.06
CA LEU A 286 -4.99 -5.99 -4.90
C LEU A 286 -6.18 -6.05 -3.94
N LEU A 287 -6.09 -5.38 -2.78
CA LEU A 287 -7.19 -5.31 -1.82
C LEU A 287 -8.43 -4.60 -2.38
N GLU A 288 -8.23 -3.54 -3.18
CA GLU A 288 -9.29 -2.83 -3.90
C GLU A 288 -10.02 -3.75 -4.90
N GLY A 289 -9.26 -4.48 -5.74
CA GLY A 289 -9.81 -5.47 -6.67
C GLY A 289 -10.56 -6.59 -5.98
N MET A 290 -9.97 -7.18 -4.93
CA MET A 290 -10.62 -8.20 -4.10
C MET A 290 -11.89 -7.66 -3.44
N SER A 291 -11.86 -6.43 -2.95
CA SER A 291 -12.99 -5.77 -2.31
C SER A 291 -14.15 -5.53 -3.28
N CYS A 292 -13.86 -5.24 -4.55
CA CYS A 292 -14.87 -5.17 -5.60
C CYS A 292 -15.36 -6.54 -6.08
N GLY A 293 -14.82 -7.64 -5.58
CA GLY A 293 -15.27 -9.00 -5.90
C GLY A 293 -14.67 -9.57 -7.18
N LEU A 294 -13.50 -9.11 -7.61
CA LEU A 294 -12.80 -9.63 -8.78
C LEU A 294 -12.08 -10.95 -8.45
N ALA A 295 -12.00 -11.84 -9.44
CA ALA A 295 -11.05 -12.94 -9.39
C ALA A 295 -9.63 -12.38 -9.48
N CYS A 296 -8.80 -12.61 -8.47
CA CYS A 296 -7.48 -12.02 -8.39
C CYS A 296 -6.36 -13.03 -8.67
N LEU A 297 -5.43 -12.64 -9.57
CA LEU A 297 -4.17 -13.34 -9.82
C LEU A 297 -3.03 -12.43 -9.38
N ALA A 298 -2.22 -12.88 -8.44
CA ALA A 298 -1.03 -12.12 -8.05
C ALA A 298 0.17 -13.04 -7.81
N THR A 299 1.35 -12.48 -7.96
CA THR A 299 2.61 -13.17 -7.61
C THR A 299 2.78 -13.29 -6.10
N ASP A 300 3.50 -14.36 -5.66
CA ASP A 300 3.87 -14.55 -4.26
C ASP A 300 5.01 -13.60 -3.87
N VAL A 301 4.66 -12.34 -3.63
CA VAL A 301 5.60 -11.30 -3.19
C VAL A 301 5.01 -10.49 -2.04
N GLY A 302 5.84 -10.07 -1.11
CA GLY A 302 5.36 -9.36 0.07
C GLY A 302 4.31 -10.18 0.82
N ALA A 303 3.22 -9.52 1.18
CA ALA A 303 2.06 -10.15 1.80
C ALA A 303 0.98 -10.58 0.79
N ASP A 304 1.13 -10.32 -0.51
CA ASP A 304 0.08 -10.58 -1.50
C ASP A 304 -0.29 -12.06 -1.59
N GLY A 305 0.71 -12.96 -1.51
CA GLY A 305 0.46 -14.40 -1.43
C GLY A 305 -0.35 -14.81 -0.19
N GLU A 306 -0.08 -14.19 0.98
CA GLU A 306 -0.83 -14.42 2.23
C GLU A 306 -2.29 -13.93 2.12
N VAL A 307 -2.50 -12.82 1.43
CA VAL A 307 -3.85 -12.27 1.20
C VAL A 307 -4.71 -13.21 0.38
N LEU A 308 -4.13 -13.82 -0.66
CA LEU A 308 -4.82 -14.74 -1.56
C LEU A 308 -4.98 -16.18 -1.03
N GLU A 309 -4.47 -16.47 0.17
CA GLU A 309 -4.63 -17.79 0.79
C GLU A 309 -6.10 -18.22 0.93
N LYS A 310 -6.31 -19.52 1.18
CA LYS A 310 -7.63 -20.16 1.38
C LYS A 310 -8.54 -20.06 0.15
N GLY A 311 -7.95 -19.96 -1.03
CA GLY A 311 -8.69 -19.89 -2.29
C GLY A 311 -9.33 -18.51 -2.56
N ALA A 312 -8.82 -17.46 -1.92
CA ALA A 312 -9.26 -16.07 -2.17
C ALA A 312 -8.69 -15.49 -3.48
N GLY A 313 -7.91 -16.28 -4.21
CA GLY A 313 -7.36 -15.92 -5.50
C GLY A 313 -6.33 -16.95 -5.96
N VAL A 314 -5.66 -16.67 -7.06
CA VAL A 314 -4.62 -17.54 -7.64
C VAL A 314 -3.25 -16.91 -7.40
N VAL A 315 -2.40 -17.63 -6.69
CA VAL A 315 -1.01 -17.22 -6.44
C VAL A 315 -0.11 -17.80 -7.54
N ILE A 316 0.65 -16.94 -8.21
CA ILE A 316 1.59 -17.33 -9.27
C ILE A 316 3.04 -17.06 -8.84
N SER A 317 3.97 -17.85 -9.41
CA SER A 317 5.39 -17.67 -9.11
C SER A 317 5.99 -16.52 -9.91
N THR A 318 6.78 -15.68 -9.28
CA THR A 318 7.54 -14.61 -9.97
C THR A 318 8.44 -15.13 -11.08
N LYS A 319 9.03 -16.32 -10.91
CA LYS A 319 9.96 -16.93 -11.89
C LYS A 319 9.26 -17.40 -13.16
N THR A 320 8.01 -17.81 -13.05
CA THR A 320 7.22 -18.39 -14.14
C THR A 320 5.93 -17.60 -14.41
N ALA A 321 5.84 -16.36 -13.95
CA ALA A 321 4.64 -15.52 -14.06
C ALA A 321 4.09 -15.48 -15.48
N ARG A 322 4.94 -15.22 -16.48
CA ARG A 322 4.53 -15.16 -17.89
C ARG A 322 3.90 -16.48 -18.37
N SER A 323 4.51 -17.64 -18.10
CA SER A 323 3.99 -18.94 -18.54
C SER A 323 2.72 -19.33 -17.80
N GLN A 324 2.65 -19.08 -16.51
CA GLN A 324 1.44 -19.32 -15.71
C GLN A 324 0.29 -18.40 -16.15
N LEU A 325 0.53 -17.11 -16.37
CA LEU A 325 -0.47 -16.18 -16.91
C LEU A 325 -0.97 -16.64 -18.27
N ARG A 326 -0.08 -17.06 -19.18
CA ARG A 326 -0.47 -17.56 -20.51
C ARG A 326 -1.45 -18.73 -20.43
N THR A 327 -1.32 -19.59 -19.40
CA THR A 327 -2.25 -20.71 -19.18
C THR A 327 -3.53 -20.28 -18.46
N LEU A 328 -3.43 -19.41 -17.47
CA LEU A 328 -4.56 -19.04 -16.60
C LEU A 328 -5.51 -18.05 -17.22
N LEU A 329 -5.03 -17.10 -18.05
CA LEU A 329 -5.88 -16.06 -18.65
C LEU A 329 -7.01 -16.67 -19.51
N PRO A 330 -6.76 -17.63 -20.44
CA PRO A 330 -7.83 -18.30 -21.17
C PRO A 330 -8.80 -19.08 -20.27
N VAL A 331 -8.28 -19.77 -19.26
CA VAL A 331 -9.13 -20.52 -18.30
C VAL A 331 -10.11 -19.60 -17.61
N LEU A 332 -9.65 -18.42 -17.13
CA LEU A 332 -10.52 -17.45 -16.49
C LEU A 332 -11.46 -16.72 -17.48
N GLN A 333 -11.08 -16.63 -18.74
CA GLN A 333 -11.95 -16.16 -19.80
C GLN A 333 -13.13 -17.11 -20.01
N ASP A 334 -12.81 -18.42 -20.18
CA ASP A 334 -13.76 -19.44 -20.61
C ASP A 334 -14.65 -19.94 -19.48
N HIS A 335 -14.29 -19.68 -18.22
CA HIS A 335 -14.98 -20.12 -17.00
C HIS A 335 -15.47 -18.97 -16.14
N PRO A 336 -16.56 -18.26 -16.53
CA PRO A 336 -17.14 -17.17 -15.74
C PRO A 336 -17.61 -17.60 -14.34
N GLU A 337 -18.06 -18.83 -14.19
CA GLU A 337 -18.43 -19.43 -12.90
C GLU A 337 -17.25 -19.50 -11.93
N LEU A 338 -16.04 -19.84 -12.46
CA LEU A 338 -14.82 -19.86 -11.65
C LEU A 338 -14.41 -18.45 -11.22
N THR A 339 -14.47 -17.46 -12.14
CA THR A 339 -14.17 -16.07 -11.77
C THR A 339 -15.13 -15.52 -10.73
N THR A 340 -16.43 -15.84 -10.84
CA THR A 340 -17.44 -15.46 -9.86
C THR A 340 -17.15 -16.06 -8.48
N LEU A 341 -16.83 -17.35 -8.43
CA LEU A 341 -16.49 -18.04 -7.17
C LEU A 341 -15.22 -17.46 -6.52
N LEU A 342 -14.18 -17.23 -7.30
CA LEU A 342 -12.93 -16.63 -6.82
C LEU A 342 -13.17 -15.21 -6.31
N GLY A 343 -13.94 -14.40 -7.03
CA GLY A 343 -14.29 -13.05 -6.62
C GLY A 343 -15.08 -12.98 -5.32
N GLN A 344 -16.06 -13.89 -5.12
CA GLN A 344 -16.79 -14.00 -3.87
C GLN A 344 -15.86 -14.33 -2.69
N LYS A 345 -14.96 -15.30 -2.86
CA LYS A 345 -13.97 -15.67 -1.84
C LYS A 345 -12.98 -14.54 -1.58
N ALA A 346 -12.55 -13.83 -2.63
CA ALA A 346 -11.68 -12.66 -2.51
C ALA A 346 -12.33 -11.59 -1.62
N ARG A 347 -13.57 -11.21 -1.94
CA ARG A 347 -14.30 -10.22 -1.15
C ARG A 347 -14.52 -10.68 0.29
N GLN A 348 -14.95 -11.93 0.51
CA GLN A 348 -15.13 -12.46 1.86
C GLN A 348 -13.82 -12.37 2.67
N ARG A 349 -12.70 -12.72 2.07
CA ARG A 349 -11.37 -12.63 2.70
C ARG A 349 -11.03 -11.18 3.12
N VAL A 350 -11.36 -10.19 2.27
CA VAL A 350 -11.18 -8.78 2.60
C VAL A 350 -12.08 -8.37 3.76
N LEU A 351 -13.35 -8.71 3.72
CA LEU A 351 -14.31 -8.41 4.80
C LEU A 351 -13.90 -9.03 6.15
N ASP A 352 -13.30 -10.22 6.11
CA ASP A 352 -12.86 -10.91 7.31
C ASP A 352 -11.60 -10.32 7.93
N ARG A 353 -10.66 -9.75 7.12
CA ARG A 353 -9.31 -9.46 7.62
C ARG A 353 -8.71 -8.11 7.21
N TYR A 354 -9.18 -7.51 6.10
CA TYR A 354 -8.47 -6.40 5.46
C TYR A 354 -9.34 -5.15 5.30
N THR A 355 -10.37 -4.98 6.14
CA THR A 355 -11.18 -3.75 6.12
C THR A 355 -10.42 -2.60 6.77
N LEU A 356 -10.57 -1.39 6.24
CA LEU A 356 -9.99 -0.18 6.84
C LEU A 356 -10.43 -0.01 8.30
N SER A 357 -11.69 -0.29 8.61
CA SER A 357 -12.20 -0.18 9.99
C SER A 357 -11.50 -1.12 10.98
N LYS A 358 -11.18 -2.37 10.56
CA LYS A 358 -10.38 -3.29 11.38
C LYS A 358 -8.95 -2.81 11.56
N ASN A 359 -8.34 -2.33 10.48
CA ASN A 359 -7.00 -1.75 10.52
C ASN A 359 -6.93 -0.61 11.56
N ILE A 360 -7.87 0.34 11.47
CA ILE A 360 -7.94 1.49 12.40
C ILE A 360 -8.19 1.03 13.84
N SER A 361 -9.06 0.05 14.07
CA SER A 361 -9.28 -0.48 15.42
C SER A 361 -8.02 -1.08 16.03
N LEU A 362 -7.27 -1.88 15.26
CA LEU A 362 -5.97 -2.43 15.69
C LEU A 362 -4.93 -1.33 15.96
N LEU A 363 -4.94 -0.28 15.15
CA LEU A 363 -4.05 0.86 15.31
C LEU A 363 -4.37 1.64 16.59
N GLU A 364 -5.66 1.89 16.86
CA GLU A 364 -6.11 2.55 18.10
C GLU A 364 -5.76 1.73 19.36
N GLU A 365 -5.92 0.40 19.30
CA GLU A 365 -5.53 -0.50 20.37
C GLU A 365 -4.02 -0.44 20.61
N LEU A 366 -3.22 -0.42 19.55
CA LEU A 366 -1.77 -0.28 19.65
C LEU A 366 -1.39 1.06 20.29
N TYR A 367 -2.02 2.17 19.91
CA TYR A 367 -1.78 3.49 20.52
C TYR A 367 -2.12 3.49 21.99
N LYS A 368 -3.30 2.98 22.37
CA LYS A 368 -3.73 2.87 23.78
C LYS A 368 -2.75 2.01 24.59
N GLY A 369 -2.29 0.89 24.03
CA GLY A 369 -1.31 0.01 24.67
C GLY A 369 0.03 0.68 24.93
N VAL A 370 0.53 1.47 23.97
CA VAL A 370 1.79 2.23 24.14
C VAL A 370 1.64 3.33 25.19
N LEU A 371 0.53 4.06 25.17
CA LEU A 371 0.25 5.12 26.15
C LEU A 371 0.11 4.56 27.59
N ALA A 372 -0.50 3.41 27.76
CA ALA A 372 -0.68 2.77 29.05
C ALA A 372 0.65 2.28 29.68
N GLN A 373 1.65 1.96 28.87
CA GLN A 373 2.97 1.49 29.34
C GLN A 373 3.89 2.63 29.79
N ARG A 374 3.58 3.87 29.47
CA ARG A 374 4.38 5.03 29.89
C ARG A 374 3.80 5.66 31.17
N PRO A 375 4.64 6.00 32.18
CA PRO A 375 4.17 6.72 33.35
C PRO A 375 3.60 8.08 32.93
N LEU A 376 2.39 8.41 33.42
CA LEU A 376 1.75 9.71 33.20
C LEU A 376 2.72 10.82 33.60
N PRO A 377 2.89 11.89 32.79
CA PRO A 377 3.63 13.06 33.19
C PRO A 377 3.03 13.63 34.48
N LEU A 378 3.88 14.01 35.43
CA LEU A 378 3.51 14.51 36.76
C LEU A 378 2.51 15.68 36.74
N SER A 379 2.38 16.38 35.61
CA SER A 379 1.45 17.51 35.41
C SER A 379 -0.03 17.12 35.20
N ARG A 380 -0.38 15.83 35.08
CA ARG A 380 -1.78 15.34 35.00
C ARG A 380 -2.27 14.63 36.26
N ARG A 381 -1.52 14.76 37.38
CA ARG A 381 -1.90 14.21 38.70
C ARG A 381 -2.53 15.26 39.63
N ALA A 382 -3.08 16.34 39.10
CA ALA A 382 -3.82 17.35 39.86
C ALA A 382 -5.27 17.41 39.42
#